data_91bd9131d4a48cf97339a6bb65a6bc37
#
_entry.id   91bd9131d4a48cf97339a6bb65a6bc37
#
_cell.length_a   1.000
_cell.length_b   1.000
_cell.length_c   1.000
_cell.angle_alpha   90.00
_cell.angle_beta   90.00
_cell.angle_gamma   90.00
#
_symmetry.space_group_name_H-M   'P 1'
#
loop_
_entity.id
_entity.type
_entity.pdbx_description
1 polymer ?
#
loop_
_entity_poly.entity_id
_entity_poly.type
_entity_poly.pdbx_seq_one_letter_code
_entity_poly.pdbx_strand_id
1 'polypeptide(L)'
;MIVADTSALITLASIDIFDLVLEEFDIHTSVTAVEELEDTAEYDDSHGKAADGVLQHRDQFTVHDASRTEFQSSRIDGGEGSCADLARDLGADFLITDDLRALPELQTLSGTQVAISPIVLRALVKRDVLDEEEAAAKLEAAAENRDWLESPIYTKARDLF
;
A
#
# COMPACT_ATOMS: atom_id res chain seq x y z
N MET A 1 12.97 4.57 1.16
CA MET A 1 12.39 3.72 0.10
C MET A 1 11.25 2.89 0.67
N ILE A 2 10.12 2.90 0.01
CA ILE A 2 8.92 2.15 0.39
C ILE A 2 8.56 1.20 -0.75
N VAL A 3 8.36 -0.07 -0.45
CA VAL A 3 7.69 -1.01 -1.35
C VAL A 3 6.23 -1.10 -0.94
N ALA A 4 5.31 -0.92 -1.87
CA ALA A 4 3.88 -0.97 -1.63
C ALA A 4 3.22 -2.03 -2.52
N ASP A 5 2.33 -2.83 -1.95
CA ASP A 5 1.55 -3.78 -2.70
C ASP A 5 0.28 -3.15 -3.30
N THR A 6 -0.45 -3.93 -4.06
CA THR A 6 -1.70 -3.50 -4.73
C THR A 6 -2.70 -2.92 -3.75
N SER A 7 -2.92 -3.57 -2.61
CA SER A 7 -3.93 -3.15 -1.63
C SER A 7 -3.62 -1.77 -1.05
N ALA A 8 -2.36 -1.54 -0.70
CA ALA A 8 -1.88 -0.26 -0.16
C ALA A 8 -1.95 0.86 -1.21
N LEU A 9 -1.53 0.58 -2.45
CA LEU A 9 -1.59 1.57 -3.54
C LEU A 9 -3.03 2.01 -3.82
N ILE A 10 -3.97 1.07 -3.87
CA ILE A 10 -5.40 1.38 -4.05
C ILE A 10 -5.92 2.25 -2.90
N THR A 11 -5.57 1.93 -1.66
CA THR A 11 -6.00 2.74 -0.51
C THR A 11 -5.51 4.17 -0.62
N LEU A 12 -4.23 4.38 -0.88
CA LEU A 12 -3.62 5.70 -0.98
C LEU A 12 -4.23 6.52 -2.13
N ALA A 13 -4.54 5.89 -3.26
CA ALA A 13 -5.21 6.55 -4.37
C ALA A 13 -6.68 6.87 -4.05
N SER A 14 -7.37 6.02 -3.30
CA SER A 14 -8.79 6.19 -2.94
C SER A 14 -9.08 7.41 -2.08
N ILE A 15 -8.07 7.95 -1.42
CA ILE A 15 -8.18 9.12 -0.52
C ILE A 15 -7.47 10.36 -1.07
N ASP A 16 -7.16 10.37 -2.35
CA ASP A 16 -6.60 11.52 -3.07
C ASP A 16 -5.30 12.08 -2.44
N ILE A 17 -4.42 11.22 -1.97
CA ILE A 17 -3.10 11.60 -1.47
C ILE A 17 -1.94 11.00 -2.27
N PHE A 18 -2.24 10.26 -3.32
CA PHE A 18 -1.21 9.51 -4.04
C PHE A 18 -0.14 10.43 -4.65
N ASP A 19 -0.52 11.59 -5.16
CA ASP A 19 0.43 12.61 -5.65
C ASP A 19 1.40 13.05 -4.55
N LEU A 20 0.88 13.38 -3.35
CA LEU A 20 1.72 13.76 -2.21
C LEU A 20 2.66 12.63 -1.80
N VAL A 21 2.18 11.40 -1.85
CA VAL A 21 3.00 10.22 -1.52
C VAL A 21 4.16 10.08 -2.50
N LEU A 22 3.91 10.29 -3.79
CA LEU A 22 4.95 10.23 -4.83
C LEU A 22 5.96 11.38 -4.73
N GLU A 23 5.52 12.56 -4.27
CA GLU A 23 6.41 13.69 -4.04
C GLU A 23 7.31 13.50 -2.82
N GLU A 24 6.79 12.88 -1.77
CA GLU A 24 7.45 12.78 -0.46
C GLU A 24 8.26 11.49 -0.28
N PHE A 25 7.94 10.43 -1.00
CA PHE A 25 8.52 9.11 -0.80
C PHE A 25 8.96 8.46 -2.12
N ASP A 26 10.03 7.70 -2.03
CA ASP A 26 10.51 6.84 -3.10
C ASP A 26 9.72 5.53 -3.10
N ILE A 27 8.73 5.44 -3.99
CA ILE A 27 7.78 4.33 -4.07
C ILE A 27 8.21 3.32 -5.12
N HIS A 28 8.23 2.06 -4.73
CA HIS A 28 8.54 0.91 -5.55
C HIS A 28 7.44 -0.14 -5.44
N THR A 29 7.21 -0.89 -6.50
CA THR A 29 6.30 -2.03 -6.52
C THR A 29 6.76 -3.09 -7.52
N SER A 30 6.06 -4.22 -7.58
CA SER A 30 6.37 -5.30 -8.52
C SER A 30 5.49 -5.25 -9.77
N VAL A 31 5.97 -5.86 -10.85
CA VAL A 31 5.16 -6.09 -12.06
C VAL A 31 3.87 -6.85 -11.73
N THR A 32 3.93 -7.84 -10.85
CA THR A 32 2.75 -8.59 -10.41
C THR A 32 1.70 -7.69 -9.78
N ALA A 33 2.11 -6.76 -8.92
CA ALA A 33 1.19 -5.78 -8.33
C ALA A 33 0.59 -4.85 -9.40
N VAL A 34 1.36 -4.45 -10.41
CA VAL A 34 0.83 -3.64 -11.53
C VAL A 34 -0.20 -4.43 -12.34
N GLU A 35 0.04 -5.71 -12.61
CA GLU A 35 -0.93 -6.57 -13.30
C GLU A 35 -2.24 -6.69 -12.50
N GLU A 36 -2.16 -6.82 -11.18
CA GLU A 36 -3.34 -6.81 -10.31
C GLU A 36 -4.09 -5.47 -10.34
N LEU A 37 -3.35 -4.35 -10.42
CA LEU A 37 -3.95 -3.02 -10.59
C LEU A 37 -4.67 -2.90 -11.93
N GLU A 38 -4.08 -3.41 -13.01
CA GLU A 38 -4.70 -3.43 -14.35
C GLU A 38 -6.00 -4.24 -14.35
N ASP A 39 -6.00 -5.41 -13.73
CA ASP A 39 -7.19 -6.24 -13.57
C ASP A 39 -8.28 -5.54 -12.76
N THR A 40 -7.90 -4.90 -11.66
CA THR A 40 -8.83 -4.15 -10.79
C THR A 40 -9.41 -2.93 -11.52
N ALA A 41 -8.62 -2.25 -12.33
CA ALA A 41 -9.04 -1.07 -13.08
C ALA A 41 -10.13 -1.37 -14.14
N GLU A 42 -10.32 -2.62 -14.50
CA GLU A 42 -11.40 -3.04 -15.40
C GLU A 42 -12.80 -2.93 -14.77
N TYR A 43 -12.89 -2.91 -13.43
CA TYR A 43 -14.16 -2.77 -12.73
C TYR A 43 -14.62 -1.30 -12.69
N ASP A 44 -15.92 -1.07 -12.89
CA ASP A 44 -16.54 0.25 -12.84
C ASP A 44 -17.08 0.54 -11.42
N ASP A 45 -16.19 0.50 -10.44
CA ASP A 45 -16.47 0.81 -9.04
C ASP A 45 -15.36 1.71 -8.45
N SER A 46 -15.47 2.01 -7.16
CA SER A 46 -14.49 2.87 -6.46
C SER A 46 -13.08 2.27 -6.44
N HIS A 47 -12.97 0.95 -6.33
CA HIS A 47 -11.68 0.25 -6.36
C HIS A 47 -11.04 0.31 -7.74
N GLY A 48 -11.84 0.10 -8.81
CA GLY A 48 -11.39 0.22 -10.19
C GLY A 48 -10.90 1.62 -10.53
N LYS A 49 -11.60 2.65 -10.06
CA LYS A 49 -11.20 4.06 -10.23
C LYS A 49 -9.91 4.37 -9.49
N ALA A 50 -9.75 3.87 -8.26
CA ALA A 50 -8.52 4.05 -7.50
C ALA A 50 -7.33 3.33 -8.16
N ALA A 51 -7.52 2.11 -8.64
CA ALA A 51 -6.49 1.37 -9.39
C ALA A 51 -6.07 2.10 -10.67
N ASP A 52 -7.03 2.62 -11.43
CA ASP A 52 -6.77 3.45 -12.61
C ASP A 52 -5.97 4.71 -12.25
N GLY A 53 -6.32 5.37 -11.14
CA GLY A 53 -5.59 6.52 -10.61
C GLY A 53 -4.12 6.20 -10.33
N VAL A 54 -3.82 5.04 -9.76
CA VAL A 54 -2.43 4.57 -9.57
C VAL A 54 -1.73 4.39 -10.91
N LEU A 55 -2.37 3.73 -11.86
CA LEU A 55 -1.80 3.44 -13.18
C LEU A 55 -1.50 4.71 -14.00
N GLN A 56 -2.28 5.77 -13.83
CA GLN A 56 -2.02 7.07 -14.46
C GLN A 56 -0.71 7.72 -13.98
N HIS A 57 -0.20 7.33 -12.83
CA HIS A 57 1.07 7.79 -12.26
C HIS A 57 2.22 6.79 -12.46
N ARG A 58 2.06 5.84 -13.38
CA ARG A 58 2.97 4.71 -13.61
C ARG A 58 4.44 5.11 -13.81
N ASP A 59 4.68 6.28 -14.38
CA ASP A 59 6.01 6.84 -14.64
C ASP A 59 6.64 7.57 -13.45
N GLN A 60 5.89 7.73 -12.36
CA GLN A 60 6.34 8.43 -11.15
C GLN A 60 6.77 7.50 -10.01
N PHE A 61 6.58 6.20 -10.15
CA PHE A 61 7.09 5.20 -9.22
C PHE A 61 7.83 4.09 -9.98
N THR A 62 8.68 3.36 -9.28
CA THR A 62 9.52 2.35 -9.91
C THR A 62 8.86 0.97 -9.84
N VAL A 63 8.75 0.30 -10.97
CA VAL A 63 8.23 -1.06 -11.07
C VAL A 63 9.35 -2.03 -11.40
N HIS A 64 9.44 -3.09 -10.61
CA HIS A 64 10.47 -4.11 -10.74
C HIS A 64 9.89 -5.41 -11.25
N ASP A 65 10.61 -6.05 -12.14
CA ASP A 65 10.29 -7.42 -12.55
C ASP A 65 10.74 -8.40 -11.47
N ALA A 66 9.82 -8.70 -10.56
CA ALA A 66 9.97 -9.72 -9.52
C ALA A 66 9.15 -10.95 -9.89
N SER A 67 9.44 -11.55 -11.04
CA SER A 67 8.66 -12.65 -11.62
C SER A 67 8.80 -13.98 -10.86
N ARG A 68 9.70 -14.06 -9.89
CA ARG A 68 9.88 -15.24 -9.02
C ARG A 68 9.58 -14.87 -7.60
N THR A 69 8.51 -15.45 -7.08
CA THR A 69 8.11 -15.34 -5.69
C THR A 69 8.61 -16.55 -4.93
N GLU A 70 9.50 -16.36 -3.97
CA GLU A 70 9.92 -17.41 -3.03
C GLU A 70 8.89 -17.61 -1.92
N PHE A 71 8.04 -16.61 -1.68
CA PHE A 71 7.06 -16.60 -0.61
C PHE A 71 5.65 -16.85 -1.16
N GLN A 72 5.17 -18.06 -1.02
CA GLN A 72 3.78 -18.43 -1.33
C GLN A 72 3.18 -19.21 -0.17
N SER A 73 2.00 -18.76 0.27
CA SER A 73 1.20 -19.48 1.27
C SER A 73 -0.28 -19.18 1.05
N SER A 74 -1.13 -19.83 1.84
CA SER A 74 -2.58 -19.52 1.83
C SER A 74 -2.93 -18.11 2.32
N ARG A 75 -1.97 -17.41 2.93
CA ARG A 75 -2.12 -16.05 3.49
C ARG A 75 -1.45 -14.97 2.66
N ILE A 76 -0.57 -15.37 1.74
CA ILE A 76 0.22 -14.47 0.90
C ILE A 76 -0.09 -14.79 -0.55
N ASP A 77 -0.65 -13.84 -1.30
CA ASP A 77 -0.86 -13.97 -2.73
C ASP A 77 0.40 -13.65 -3.54
N GLY A 78 0.32 -13.74 -4.88
CA GLY A 78 1.45 -13.51 -5.76
C GLY A 78 1.98 -12.07 -5.73
N GLY A 79 1.08 -11.09 -5.60
CA GLY A 79 1.44 -9.67 -5.50
C GLY A 79 2.16 -9.35 -4.18
N GLU A 80 1.61 -9.82 -3.07
CA GLU A 80 2.20 -9.65 -1.74
C GLU A 80 3.55 -10.33 -1.64
N GLY A 81 3.66 -11.58 -2.11
CA GLY A 81 4.91 -12.32 -2.11
C GLY A 81 6.00 -11.67 -2.95
N SER A 82 5.66 -11.19 -4.14
CA SER A 82 6.60 -10.49 -5.02
C SER A 82 7.09 -9.16 -4.41
N CYS A 83 6.21 -8.43 -3.72
CA CYS A 83 6.57 -7.21 -3.01
C CYS A 83 7.44 -7.50 -1.77
N ALA A 84 7.22 -8.61 -1.07
CA ALA A 84 8.06 -9.03 0.05
C ALA A 84 9.49 -9.37 -0.42
N ASP A 85 9.62 -10.14 -1.50
CA ASP A 85 10.91 -10.42 -2.14
C ASP A 85 11.62 -9.15 -2.56
N LEU A 86 10.90 -8.25 -3.21
CA LEU A 86 11.42 -6.96 -3.68
C LEU A 86 11.90 -6.10 -2.51
N ALA A 87 11.11 -5.99 -1.44
CA ALA A 87 11.47 -5.21 -0.27
C ALA A 87 12.76 -5.72 0.39
N ARG A 88 12.90 -7.04 0.50
CA ARG A 88 14.13 -7.68 0.99
C ARG A 88 15.32 -7.38 0.09
N ASP A 89 15.17 -7.59 -1.22
CA ASP A 89 16.27 -7.48 -2.18
C ASP A 89 16.75 -6.03 -2.35
N LEU A 90 15.85 -5.06 -2.25
CA LEU A 90 16.16 -3.64 -2.29
C LEU A 90 16.66 -3.08 -0.94
N GLY A 91 16.48 -3.80 0.16
CA GLY A 91 16.71 -3.28 1.50
C GLY A 91 15.78 -2.10 1.82
N ALA A 92 14.51 -2.20 1.43
CA ALA A 92 13.52 -1.16 1.65
C ALA A 92 13.33 -0.86 3.13
N ASP A 93 13.01 0.38 3.46
CA ASP A 93 12.72 0.79 4.84
C ASP A 93 11.37 0.21 5.32
N PHE A 94 10.39 0.17 4.42
CA PHE A 94 9.05 -0.35 4.68
C PHE A 94 8.51 -1.16 3.51
N LEU A 95 7.76 -2.20 3.86
CA LEU A 95 6.79 -2.87 3.00
C LEU A 95 5.40 -2.49 3.49
N ILE A 96 4.57 -1.91 2.62
CA ILE A 96 3.22 -1.46 2.97
C ILE A 96 2.20 -2.38 2.34
N THR A 97 1.34 -2.95 3.17
CA THR A 97 0.21 -3.81 2.76
C THR A 97 -1.00 -3.56 3.67
N ASP A 98 -2.19 -3.67 3.12
CA ASP A 98 -3.43 -3.57 3.90
C ASP A 98 -4.09 -4.93 4.15
N ASP A 99 -3.45 -6.03 3.78
CA ASP A 99 -3.89 -7.36 4.16
C ASP A 99 -3.30 -7.77 5.52
N LEU A 100 -4.11 -7.62 6.57
CA LEU A 100 -3.71 -8.00 7.93
C LEU A 100 -3.42 -9.48 8.10
N ARG A 101 -3.98 -10.34 7.25
CA ARG A 101 -3.74 -11.81 7.34
C ARG A 101 -2.33 -12.15 6.91
N ALA A 102 -1.83 -11.44 5.90
CA ALA A 102 -0.48 -11.63 5.38
C ALA A 102 0.59 -10.96 6.25
N LEU A 103 0.24 -9.91 6.98
CA LEU A 103 1.18 -9.02 7.67
C LEU A 103 2.16 -9.75 8.61
N PRO A 104 1.74 -10.66 9.52
CA PRO A 104 2.68 -11.34 10.41
C PRO A 104 3.68 -12.22 9.67
N GLU A 105 3.24 -12.90 8.62
CA GLU A 105 4.08 -13.77 7.80
C GLU A 105 5.08 -12.94 6.97
N LEU A 106 4.62 -11.85 6.38
CA LEU A 106 5.46 -10.92 5.65
C LEU A 106 6.54 -10.29 6.53
N GLN A 107 6.21 -9.94 7.78
CA GLN A 107 7.19 -9.42 8.74
C GLN A 107 8.32 -10.43 9.02
N THR A 108 7.99 -11.71 9.11
CA THR A 108 8.97 -12.77 9.35
C THR A 108 9.85 -13.03 8.14
N LEU A 109 9.26 -13.01 6.94
CA LEU A 109 9.92 -13.43 5.70
C LEU A 109 10.71 -12.32 5.01
N SER A 110 10.20 -11.07 5.04
CA SER A 110 10.82 -9.97 4.29
C SER A 110 12.06 -9.37 4.96
N GLY A 111 12.21 -9.53 6.27
CA GLY A 111 13.26 -8.86 7.03
C GLY A 111 13.13 -7.33 7.03
N THR A 112 12.02 -6.80 6.56
CA THR A 112 11.71 -5.39 6.43
C THR A 112 10.57 -5.04 7.39
N GLN A 113 10.46 -3.79 7.81
CA GLN A 113 9.31 -3.33 8.59
C GLN A 113 8.05 -3.38 7.71
N VAL A 114 7.05 -4.12 8.14
CA VAL A 114 5.77 -4.24 7.43
C VAL A 114 4.71 -3.43 8.18
N ALA A 115 4.00 -2.59 7.45
CA ALA A 115 2.97 -1.71 8.01
C ALA A 115 1.76 -1.62 7.07
N ILE A 116 0.66 -1.09 7.60
CA ILE A 116 -0.54 -0.76 6.82
C ILE A 116 -0.42 0.64 6.21
N SER A 117 -1.14 0.89 5.11
CA SER A 117 -1.05 2.15 4.37
C SER A 117 -1.26 3.43 5.22
N PRO A 118 -2.11 3.45 6.28
CA PRO A 118 -2.24 4.63 7.14
C PRO A 118 -0.97 5.12 7.82
N ILE A 119 0.08 4.29 7.90
CA ILE A 119 1.38 4.76 8.40
C ILE A 119 1.94 5.91 7.55
N VAL A 120 1.58 5.94 6.27
CA VAL A 120 1.98 7.00 5.34
C VAL A 120 1.36 8.34 5.75
N LEU A 121 0.09 8.34 6.17
CA LEU A 121 -0.57 9.54 6.72
C LEU A 121 0.19 10.07 7.94
N ARG A 122 0.56 9.18 8.83
CA ARG A 122 1.35 9.54 10.03
C ARG A 122 2.72 10.12 9.64
N ALA A 123 3.35 9.56 8.62
CA ALA A 123 4.63 10.05 8.12
C ALA A 123 4.50 11.45 7.48
N LEU A 124 3.41 11.70 6.73
CA LEU A 124 3.13 13.02 6.15
C LEU A 124 2.88 14.08 7.24
N VAL A 125 2.20 13.73 8.32
CA VAL A 125 2.04 14.62 9.49
C VAL A 125 3.39 14.95 10.12
N LYS A 126 4.25 13.96 10.32
CA LYS A 126 5.60 14.17 10.89
C LYS A 126 6.52 15.02 10.01
N ARG A 127 6.21 15.12 8.73
CA ARG A 127 6.93 15.96 7.76
C ARG A 127 6.30 17.34 7.57
N ASP A 128 5.26 17.67 8.32
CA ASP A 128 4.50 18.91 8.19
C ASP A 128 3.87 19.12 6.81
N VAL A 129 3.57 18.03 6.09
CA VAL A 129 2.89 18.04 4.78
C VAL A 129 1.36 18.02 4.97
N LEU A 130 0.90 17.29 5.97
CA LEU A 130 -0.50 17.27 6.41
C LEU A 130 -0.56 17.67 7.89
N ASP A 131 -1.65 18.33 8.29
CA ASP A 131 -1.92 18.47 9.72
C ASP A 131 -2.66 17.23 10.27
N GLU A 132 -2.77 17.11 11.59
CA GLU A 132 -3.40 15.96 12.24
C GLU A 132 -4.89 15.84 11.90
N GLU A 133 -5.60 16.95 11.73
CA GLU A 133 -7.02 16.97 11.37
C GLU A 133 -7.23 16.47 9.93
N GLU A 134 -6.42 16.94 8.99
CA GLU A 134 -6.42 16.47 7.60
C GLU A 134 -6.11 14.98 7.52
N ALA A 135 -5.10 14.50 8.24
CA ALA A 135 -4.73 13.09 8.27
C ALA A 135 -5.85 12.22 8.86
N ALA A 136 -6.50 12.67 9.92
CA ALA A 136 -7.64 11.98 10.52
C ALA A 136 -8.82 11.89 9.54
N ALA A 137 -9.13 12.98 8.83
CA ALA A 137 -10.18 12.99 7.82
C ALA A 137 -9.86 12.02 6.66
N LYS A 138 -8.61 11.95 6.23
CA LYS A 138 -8.15 10.99 5.20
C LYS A 138 -8.26 9.54 5.69
N LEU A 139 -7.95 9.28 6.95
CA LEU A 139 -8.12 7.94 7.54
C LEU A 139 -9.60 7.51 7.53
N GLU A 140 -10.52 8.39 7.92
CA GLU A 140 -11.96 8.09 7.86
C GLU A 140 -12.42 7.84 6.41
N ALA A 141 -11.95 8.62 5.45
CA ALA A 141 -12.23 8.40 4.04
C ALA A 141 -11.71 7.03 3.55
N ALA A 142 -10.51 6.62 3.97
CA ALA A 142 -9.97 5.30 3.66
C ALA A 142 -10.85 4.19 4.25
N ALA A 143 -11.27 4.35 5.50
CA ALA A 143 -12.13 3.38 6.17
C ALA A 143 -13.47 3.19 5.45
N GLU A 144 -14.06 4.27 4.95
CA GLU A 144 -15.29 4.22 4.16
C GLU A 144 -15.05 3.58 2.78
N ASN A 145 -14.03 4.05 2.06
CA ASN A 145 -13.74 3.60 0.69
C ASN A 145 -13.31 2.14 0.62
N ARG A 146 -12.67 1.64 1.67
CA ARG A 146 -12.16 0.27 1.75
C ARG A 146 -13.03 -0.67 2.58
N ASP A 147 -14.17 -0.18 3.05
CA ASP A 147 -15.10 -0.95 3.92
C ASP A 147 -14.40 -1.49 5.19
N TRP A 148 -13.60 -0.64 5.82
CA TRP A 148 -12.85 -1.00 7.03
C TRP A 148 -13.59 -0.75 8.33
N LEU A 149 -14.72 -0.04 8.29
CA LEU A 149 -15.50 0.26 9.48
C LEU A 149 -15.83 -1.05 10.23
N GLU A 150 -15.61 -1.04 11.54
CA GLU A 150 -15.77 -2.22 12.41
C GLU A 150 -14.78 -3.37 12.13
N SER A 151 -13.78 -3.18 11.27
CA SER A 151 -12.76 -4.20 10.99
C SER A 151 -11.48 -4.02 11.83
N PRO A 152 -10.67 -5.09 12.03
CA PRO A 152 -9.40 -4.99 12.74
C PRO A 152 -8.40 -4.00 12.16
N ILE A 153 -8.40 -3.81 10.84
CA ILE A 153 -7.50 -2.87 10.17
C ILE A 153 -7.82 -1.43 10.58
N TYR A 154 -9.08 -1.08 10.73
CA TYR A 154 -9.50 0.24 11.17
C TYR A 154 -9.04 0.55 12.61
N THR A 155 -9.21 -0.43 13.51
CA THR A 155 -8.71 -0.31 14.88
C THR A 155 -7.20 -0.10 14.91
N LYS A 156 -6.47 -0.91 14.15
CA LYS A 156 -5.01 -0.79 14.03
C LYS A 156 -4.58 0.56 13.45
N ALA A 157 -5.31 1.05 12.45
CA ALA A 157 -5.03 2.34 11.82
C ALA A 157 -5.25 3.50 12.81
N ARG A 158 -6.31 3.47 13.59
CA ARG A 158 -6.58 4.49 14.61
C ARG A 158 -5.52 4.54 15.70
N ASP A 159 -4.92 3.41 16.04
CA ASP A 159 -3.84 3.35 17.04
C ASP A 159 -2.55 4.06 16.59
N LEU A 160 -2.44 4.44 15.30
CA LEU A 160 -1.32 5.21 14.77
C LEU A 160 -1.44 6.72 15.08
N PHE A 161 -2.60 7.17 15.43
CA PHE A 161 -2.93 8.56 15.74
C PHE A 161 -3.36 8.69 17.20
#